data_3ba76e77f41b9ce1f7364a78294b4115
#
_entry.id   3ba76e77f41b9ce1f7364a78294b4115
#
_cell.length_a   1.000
_cell.length_b   1.000
_cell.length_c   1.000
_cell.angle_alpha   90.00
_cell.angle_beta   90.00
_cell.angle_gamma   90.00
#
_symmetry.space_group_name_H-M   'P 1'
#
loop_
_entity.id
_entity.type
_entity.pdbx_description
1 polymer ?
#
loop_
_entity_poly.entity_id
_entity_poly.type
_entity_poly.pdbx_seq_one_letter_code
_entity_poly.pdbx_strand_id
1 'polypeptide(L)'
;LQIEASVRVVLTEIDGLLAPSDSFDASTTRLTFRIGTPDFMAPTLMASTVAYLRLSAPNARLLVQPLGPDFDYERALAEGELDVVIGNWPHPPEHLRMGILLEDEMVCLVGRDHPLASTQMTVAQYLSGAHVVPLAYSAMQRGVVESHLAQLRLAREPTVTVPYFGLAPALLPAT
;
A
#
# COMPACT_ATOMS: atom_id res chain seq x y z
N LEU A 1 -6.06 48.17 22.26
CA LEU A 1 -4.85 47.38 22.59
C LEU A 1 -5.05 45.87 22.40
N GLN A 2 -6.17 45.27 22.88
CA GLN A 2 -6.37 43.80 22.75
C GLN A 2 -6.76 43.39 21.32
N ILE A 3 -7.57 44.16 20.62
CA ILE A 3 -7.98 43.95 19.23
C ILE A 3 -6.78 44.11 18.28
N GLU A 4 -5.90 45.05 18.53
CA GLU A 4 -4.72 45.31 17.71
C GLU A 4 -3.74 44.12 17.76
N ALA A 5 -3.54 43.51 18.91
CA ALA A 5 -2.71 42.32 19.07
C ALA A 5 -3.29 41.13 18.30
N SER A 6 -4.61 40.91 18.36
CA SER A 6 -5.31 39.85 17.67
C SER A 6 -5.28 40.06 16.16
N VAL A 7 -5.48 41.29 15.66
CA VAL A 7 -5.36 41.62 14.24
C VAL A 7 -3.94 41.39 13.73
N ARG A 8 -2.92 41.71 14.49
CA ARG A 8 -1.52 41.49 14.10
C ARG A 8 -1.19 39.98 13.98
N VAL A 9 -1.70 39.17 14.90
CA VAL A 9 -1.55 37.70 14.82
C VAL A 9 -2.18 37.17 13.53
N VAL A 10 -3.43 37.53 13.24
CA VAL A 10 -4.13 37.10 12.02
C VAL A 10 -3.41 37.55 10.75
N LEU A 11 -2.92 38.80 10.71
CA LEU A 11 -2.14 39.30 9.56
C LEU A 11 -0.82 38.53 9.38
N THR A 12 -0.14 38.19 10.47
CA THR A 12 1.08 37.36 10.40
C THR A 12 0.80 35.95 9.89
N GLU A 13 -0.33 35.35 10.27
CA GLU A 13 -0.77 34.06 9.74
C GLU A 13 -1.12 34.13 8.26
N ILE A 14 -1.81 35.20 7.82
CA ILE A 14 -2.12 35.44 6.42
C ILE A 14 -0.84 35.68 5.61
N ASP A 15 0.10 36.46 6.11
CA ASP A 15 1.39 36.68 5.46
C ASP A 15 2.19 35.37 5.33
N GLY A 16 2.10 34.48 6.34
CA GLY A 16 2.67 33.14 6.28
C GLY A 16 2.02 32.26 5.18
N LEU A 17 0.73 32.43 4.92
CA LEU A 17 0.03 31.72 3.84
C LEU A 17 0.31 32.31 2.45
N LEU A 18 0.62 33.61 2.36
CA LEU A 18 0.92 34.33 1.13
C LEU A 18 2.43 34.36 0.81
N ALA A 19 3.28 34.03 1.77
CA ALA A 19 4.69 33.87 1.51
C ALA A 19 4.87 32.83 0.40
N PRO A 20 5.74 33.08 -0.61
CA PRO A 20 6.13 32.05 -1.56
C PRO A 20 6.54 30.84 -0.75
N SER A 21 5.92 29.68 -0.99
CA SER A 21 6.27 28.46 -0.27
C SER A 21 7.80 28.34 -0.33
N ASP A 22 8.47 28.45 0.84
CA ASP A 22 9.91 28.27 0.92
C ASP A 22 10.25 27.05 0.09
N SER A 23 11.15 27.21 -0.86
CA SER A 23 11.52 26.11 -1.74
C SER A 23 11.85 24.92 -0.86
N PHE A 24 11.13 23.81 -1.02
CA PHE A 24 11.33 22.61 -0.21
C PHE A 24 12.81 22.23 -0.24
N ASP A 25 13.45 22.27 0.91
CA ASP A 25 14.84 21.83 1.08
C ASP A 25 14.85 20.49 1.83
N ALA A 26 15.15 19.46 1.08
CA ALA A 26 15.23 18.10 1.61
C ALA A 26 16.29 17.97 2.71
N SER A 27 17.39 18.70 2.62
CA SER A 27 18.53 18.58 3.56
C SER A 27 18.20 19.07 4.98
N THR A 28 17.29 20.02 5.10
CA THR A 28 16.91 20.66 6.36
C THR A 28 15.53 20.26 6.88
N THR A 29 14.71 19.63 6.02
CA THR A 29 13.33 19.27 6.38
C THR A 29 13.27 18.30 7.57
N ARG A 30 12.28 18.51 8.46
CA ARG A 30 11.95 17.64 9.58
C ARG A 30 10.55 17.03 9.43
N LEU A 31 10.00 17.09 8.22
CA LEU A 31 8.68 16.54 7.93
C LEU A 31 8.65 15.03 8.19
N THR A 32 7.49 14.55 8.52
CA THR A 32 7.19 13.13 8.56
C THR A 32 6.46 12.77 7.28
N PHE A 33 7.05 11.90 6.46
CA PHE A 33 6.39 11.31 5.30
C PHE A 33 5.62 10.08 5.75
N ARG A 34 4.33 9.99 5.38
CA ARG A 34 3.41 8.95 5.81
C ARG A 34 2.98 8.14 4.60
N ILE A 35 3.32 6.87 4.59
CA ILE A 35 3.02 5.95 3.48
C ILE A 35 2.06 4.87 3.98
N GLY A 36 0.90 4.76 3.35
CA GLY A 36 0.01 3.61 3.48
C GLY A 36 0.39 2.53 2.47
N THR A 37 0.59 1.29 2.90
CA THR A 37 0.98 0.19 2.00
C THR A 37 0.44 -1.15 2.49
N PRO A 38 0.04 -2.07 1.58
CA PRO A 38 -0.23 -3.44 1.95
C PRO A 38 1.07 -4.18 2.32
N ASP A 39 0.93 -5.30 3.01
CA ASP A 39 2.07 -6.08 3.53
C ASP A 39 2.82 -6.90 2.47
N PHE A 40 2.28 -6.99 1.25
CA PHE A 40 2.94 -7.69 0.15
C PHE A 40 4.03 -6.88 -0.57
N MET A 41 4.23 -5.63 -0.16
CA MET A 41 5.30 -4.82 -0.74
C MET A 41 6.67 -5.42 -0.47
N ALA A 42 7.49 -5.47 -1.52
CA ALA A 42 8.83 -6.03 -1.41
C ALA A 42 9.67 -5.30 -0.34
N PRO A 43 10.22 -6.02 0.65
CA PRO A 43 11.06 -5.40 1.69
C PRO A 43 12.25 -4.61 1.13
N THR A 44 12.76 -5.01 -0.04
CA THR A 44 13.84 -4.32 -0.75
C THR A 44 13.44 -2.93 -1.21
N LEU A 45 12.18 -2.71 -1.62
CA LEU A 45 11.68 -1.39 -2.00
C LEU A 45 11.68 -0.46 -0.78
N MET A 46 11.17 -0.94 0.35
CA MET A 46 11.16 -0.14 1.59
C MET A 46 12.59 0.16 2.07
N ALA A 47 13.48 -0.82 2.01
CA ALA A 47 14.90 -0.60 2.37
C ALA A 47 15.56 0.46 1.48
N SER A 48 15.32 0.42 0.17
CA SER A 48 15.84 1.41 -0.78
C SER A 48 15.24 2.80 -0.53
N THR A 49 13.94 2.87 -0.23
CA THR A 49 13.26 4.13 0.11
C THR A 49 13.86 4.75 1.38
N VAL A 50 14.09 3.95 2.42
CA VAL A 50 14.72 4.41 3.66
C VAL A 50 16.16 4.88 3.38
N ALA A 51 16.94 4.12 2.62
CA ALA A 51 18.30 4.49 2.28
C ALA A 51 18.35 5.82 1.50
N TYR A 52 17.47 5.99 0.51
CA TYR A 52 17.37 7.23 -0.25
C TYR A 52 16.96 8.41 0.63
N LEU A 53 15.96 8.23 1.50
CA LEU A 53 15.51 9.29 2.41
C LEU A 53 16.63 9.71 3.36
N ARG A 54 17.39 8.76 3.91
CA ARG A 54 18.51 9.07 4.83
C ARG A 54 19.62 9.87 4.16
N LEU A 55 19.84 9.66 2.86
CA LEU A 55 20.83 10.42 2.09
C LEU A 55 20.32 11.80 1.68
N SER A 56 19.06 11.88 1.22
CA SER A 56 18.51 13.11 0.63
C SER A 56 17.87 14.03 1.68
N ALA A 57 17.28 13.47 2.74
CA ALA A 57 16.57 14.20 3.78
C ALA A 57 16.87 13.60 5.17
N PRO A 58 18.11 13.78 5.70
CA PRO A 58 18.58 13.07 6.90
C PRO A 58 17.79 13.37 8.17
N ASN A 59 17.11 14.51 8.23
CA ASN A 59 16.30 14.93 9.37
C ASN A 59 14.79 14.57 9.23
N ALA A 60 14.36 14.12 8.06
CA ALA A 60 13.00 13.69 7.83
C ALA A 60 12.68 12.37 8.55
N ARG A 61 11.42 12.13 8.77
CA ARG A 61 10.90 10.88 9.34
C ARG A 61 10.07 10.15 8.29
N LEU A 62 10.06 8.83 8.36
CA LEU A 62 9.18 7.97 7.57
C LEU A 62 8.28 7.18 8.50
N LEU A 63 6.99 7.25 8.27
CA LEU A 63 5.98 6.42 8.91
C LEU A 63 5.33 5.55 7.85
N VAL A 64 5.42 4.24 8.01
CA VAL A 64 4.76 3.28 7.14
C VAL A 64 3.60 2.66 7.90
N GLN A 65 2.40 2.74 7.35
CA GLN A 65 1.17 2.24 7.95
C GLN A 65 0.57 1.11 7.11
N PRO A 66 0.03 0.06 7.74
CA PRO A 66 -0.66 -0.97 6.99
C PRO A 66 -1.99 -0.45 6.46
N LEU A 67 -2.32 -0.86 5.24
CA LEU A 67 -3.68 -0.73 4.72
C LEU A 67 -4.47 -1.96 5.17
N GLY A 68 -5.51 -1.74 5.96
CA GLY A 68 -6.43 -2.79 6.38
C GLY A 68 -7.72 -2.79 5.55
N PRO A 69 -8.56 -3.83 5.70
CA PRO A 69 -9.82 -3.93 4.93
C PRO A 69 -10.77 -2.75 5.16
N ASP A 70 -10.78 -2.20 6.36
CA ASP A 70 -11.67 -1.10 6.77
C ASP A 70 -10.98 0.27 6.76
N PHE A 71 -9.76 0.36 6.23
CA PHE A 71 -9.01 1.61 6.23
C PHE A 71 -9.43 2.52 5.07
N ASP A 72 -9.96 3.68 5.41
CA ASP A 72 -10.36 4.72 4.45
C ASP A 72 -9.14 5.56 4.02
N TYR A 73 -8.43 5.06 3.01
CA TYR A 73 -7.23 5.72 2.49
C TYR A 73 -7.55 7.02 1.73
N GLU A 74 -8.75 7.13 1.13
CA GLU A 74 -9.15 8.35 0.41
C GLU A 74 -9.33 9.50 1.38
N ARG A 75 -10.04 9.26 2.48
CA ARG A 75 -10.17 10.24 3.57
C ARG A 75 -8.80 10.58 4.18
N ALA A 76 -7.99 9.57 4.47
CA ALA A 76 -6.67 9.77 5.08
C ALA A 76 -5.73 10.62 4.20
N LEU A 77 -5.78 10.46 2.87
CA LEU A 77 -5.06 11.31 1.92
C LEU A 77 -5.64 12.73 1.89
N ALA A 78 -6.98 12.88 1.87
CA ALA A 78 -7.63 14.18 1.83
C ALA A 78 -7.38 14.99 3.11
N GLU A 79 -7.31 14.34 4.27
CA GLU A 79 -7.06 14.97 5.56
C GLU A 79 -5.57 15.11 5.93
N GLY A 80 -4.66 14.62 5.05
CA GLY A 80 -3.22 14.65 5.30
C GLY A 80 -2.74 13.71 6.41
N GLU A 81 -3.54 12.70 6.76
CA GLU A 81 -3.13 11.60 7.63
C GLU A 81 -2.15 10.66 6.92
N LEU A 82 -2.25 10.59 5.58
CA LEU A 82 -1.30 9.95 4.68
C LEU A 82 -0.85 10.93 3.60
N ASP A 83 0.40 10.83 3.17
CA ASP A 83 0.95 11.60 2.06
C ASP A 83 0.90 10.79 0.76
N VAL A 84 1.07 9.47 0.86
CA VAL A 84 1.10 8.54 -0.28
C VAL A 84 0.46 7.22 0.13
N VAL A 85 -0.24 6.61 -0.80
CA VAL A 85 -0.71 5.23 -0.70
C VAL A 85 -0.12 4.41 -1.83
N ILE A 86 0.48 3.29 -1.50
CA ILE A 86 0.94 2.29 -2.46
C ILE A 86 -0.05 1.13 -2.44
N GLY A 87 -0.50 0.69 -3.61
CA GLY A 87 -1.44 -0.41 -3.69
C GLY A 87 -1.66 -0.84 -5.14
N ASN A 88 -2.50 -1.84 -5.31
CA ASN A 88 -2.91 -2.33 -6.61
C ASN A 88 -4.41 -2.04 -6.80
N TRP A 89 -4.73 -1.04 -7.59
CA TRP A 89 -6.10 -0.67 -7.92
C TRP A 89 -6.33 -0.81 -9.42
N PRO A 90 -7.13 -1.78 -9.85
CA PRO A 90 -7.54 -1.88 -11.26
C PRO A 90 -8.30 -0.63 -11.75
N HIS A 91 -9.03 0.02 -10.84
CA HIS A 91 -9.81 1.23 -11.10
C HIS A 91 -9.55 2.23 -9.97
N PRO A 92 -8.45 3.02 -10.05
CA PRO A 92 -8.15 4.01 -9.02
C PRO A 92 -9.18 5.14 -9.04
N PRO A 93 -9.41 5.80 -7.89
CA PRO A 93 -10.29 6.96 -7.82
C PRO A 93 -9.82 8.10 -8.73
N GLU A 94 -10.71 8.67 -9.54
CA GLU A 94 -10.38 9.70 -10.54
C GLU A 94 -9.82 11.00 -9.93
N HIS A 95 -10.18 11.29 -8.69
CA HIS A 95 -9.72 12.50 -7.98
C HIS A 95 -8.31 12.38 -7.38
N LEU A 96 -7.72 11.19 -7.38
CA LEU A 96 -6.37 10.97 -6.90
C LEU A 96 -5.34 11.03 -8.04
N ARG A 97 -4.18 11.59 -7.75
CA ARG A 97 -3.03 11.52 -8.65
C ARG A 97 -2.37 10.16 -8.51
N MET A 98 -2.22 9.46 -9.62
CA MET A 98 -1.61 8.14 -9.64
C MET A 98 -0.33 8.15 -10.48
N GLY A 99 0.66 7.38 -10.04
CA GLY A 99 1.85 7.02 -10.80
C GLY A 99 2.09 5.52 -10.70
N ILE A 100 2.53 4.89 -11.78
CA ILE A 100 2.94 3.48 -11.77
C ILE A 100 4.28 3.40 -11.05
N LEU A 101 4.33 2.63 -9.96
CA LEU A 101 5.55 2.42 -9.19
C LEU A 101 6.36 1.25 -9.73
N LEU A 102 5.69 0.14 -10.04
CA LEU A 102 6.26 -1.07 -10.63
C LEU A 102 5.15 -1.88 -11.31
N GLU A 103 5.53 -2.75 -12.20
CA GLU A 103 4.66 -3.76 -12.78
C GLU A 103 5.14 -5.14 -12.32
N ASP A 104 4.21 -6.03 -11.99
CA ASP A 104 4.52 -7.37 -11.50
C ASP A 104 3.44 -8.36 -11.96
N GLU A 105 3.73 -9.65 -11.83
CA GLU A 105 2.85 -10.72 -12.25
C GLU A 105 2.33 -11.51 -11.05
N MET A 106 1.05 -11.90 -11.12
CA MET A 106 0.47 -12.83 -10.16
C MET A 106 0.93 -14.26 -10.48
N VAL A 107 1.60 -14.89 -9.52
CA VAL A 107 2.07 -16.27 -9.65
C VAL A 107 1.39 -17.17 -8.60
N CYS A 108 1.24 -18.44 -8.94
CA CYS A 108 0.84 -19.46 -7.99
C CYS A 108 2.09 -20.04 -7.33
N LEU A 109 2.15 -19.96 -5.99
CA LEU A 109 3.24 -20.52 -5.21
C LEU A 109 2.81 -21.86 -4.62
N VAL A 110 3.64 -22.89 -4.76
CA VAL A 110 3.43 -24.24 -4.20
C VAL A 110 4.68 -24.70 -3.46
N GLY A 111 4.51 -25.64 -2.55
CA GLY A 111 5.64 -26.29 -1.88
C GLY A 111 6.56 -26.99 -2.89
N ARG A 112 7.86 -27.12 -2.55
CA ARG A 112 8.85 -27.75 -3.43
C ARG A 112 8.46 -29.19 -3.83
N ASP A 113 7.88 -29.92 -2.90
CA ASP A 113 7.52 -31.33 -3.08
C ASP A 113 6.05 -31.51 -3.53
N HIS A 114 5.37 -30.41 -3.84
CA HIS A 114 3.99 -30.46 -4.32
C HIS A 114 3.92 -31.12 -5.70
N PRO A 115 2.92 -32.00 -5.97
CA PRO A 115 2.82 -32.73 -7.24
C PRO A 115 2.82 -31.84 -8.49
N LEU A 116 2.37 -30.58 -8.35
CA LEU A 116 2.30 -29.62 -9.46
C LEU A 116 3.53 -28.70 -9.54
N ALA A 117 4.55 -28.87 -8.69
CA ALA A 117 5.72 -27.98 -8.65
C ALA A 117 6.54 -27.99 -9.97
N SER A 118 6.50 -29.09 -10.71
CA SER A 118 7.28 -29.28 -11.95
C SER A 118 6.42 -29.38 -13.21
N THR A 119 5.14 -29.06 -13.12
CA THR A 119 4.19 -29.20 -14.23
C THR A 119 3.45 -27.90 -14.50
N GLN A 120 2.98 -27.74 -15.74
CA GLN A 120 2.07 -26.65 -16.04
C GLN A 120 0.71 -26.96 -15.42
N MET A 121 0.28 -26.09 -14.50
CA MET A 121 -0.97 -26.23 -13.78
C MET A 121 -2.16 -25.84 -14.67
N THR A 122 -3.16 -26.70 -14.74
CA THR A 122 -4.44 -26.37 -15.38
C THR A 122 -5.36 -25.60 -14.41
N VAL A 123 -6.35 -24.89 -14.95
CA VAL A 123 -7.36 -24.19 -14.13
C VAL A 123 -8.11 -25.16 -13.22
N ALA A 124 -8.46 -26.34 -13.72
CA ALA A 124 -9.17 -27.36 -12.91
C ALA A 124 -8.30 -27.83 -11.73
N GLN A 125 -7.01 -28.09 -11.95
CA GLN A 125 -6.06 -28.44 -10.88
C GLN A 125 -5.90 -27.31 -9.87
N TYR A 126 -5.81 -26.07 -10.35
CA TYR A 126 -5.77 -24.90 -9.47
C TYR A 126 -7.01 -24.83 -8.58
N LEU A 127 -8.21 -24.92 -9.14
CA LEU A 127 -9.46 -24.79 -8.38
C LEU A 127 -9.70 -25.94 -7.40
N SER A 128 -9.15 -27.14 -7.67
CA SER A 128 -9.27 -28.30 -6.78
C SER A 128 -8.23 -28.35 -5.67
N GLY A 129 -7.22 -27.48 -5.71
CA GLY A 129 -6.15 -27.44 -4.70
C GLY A 129 -6.58 -26.82 -3.38
N ALA A 130 -5.82 -27.13 -2.31
CA ALA A 130 -5.93 -26.42 -1.05
C ALA A 130 -5.32 -25.01 -1.19
N HIS A 131 -6.09 -23.97 -0.87
CA HIS A 131 -5.66 -22.59 -1.04
C HIS A 131 -5.35 -21.91 0.28
N VAL A 132 -4.17 -21.32 0.40
CA VAL A 132 -3.83 -20.31 1.41
C VAL A 132 -4.08 -18.93 0.79
N VAL A 133 -5.02 -18.19 1.34
CA VAL A 133 -5.45 -16.91 0.80
C VAL A 133 -5.25 -15.82 1.83
N PRO A 134 -4.43 -14.80 1.54
CA PRO A 134 -4.34 -13.62 2.37
C PRO A 134 -5.65 -12.83 2.35
N LEU A 135 -6.01 -12.22 3.49
CA LEU A 135 -7.13 -11.29 3.56
C LEU A 135 -6.92 -10.13 2.59
N ALA A 136 -8.01 -9.69 1.98
CA ALA A 136 -7.98 -8.47 1.16
C ALA A 136 -7.57 -7.27 2.04
N TYR A 137 -6.75 -6.39 1.50
CA TYR A 137 -6.37 -5.14 2.18
C TYR A 137 -7.43 -4.03 2.03
N SER A 138 -8.51 -4.28 1.31
CA SER A 138 -9.66 -3.40 1.19
C SER A 138 -10.95 -4.22 1.13
N ALA A 139 -11.92 -3.89 1.96
CA ALA A 139 -13.26 -4.49 1.91
C ALA A 139 -14.03 -4.10 0.63
N MET A 140 -13.70 -2.96 0.03
CA MET A 140 -14.38 -2.45 -1.17
C MET A 140 -13.84 -3.03 -2.48
N GLN A 141 -12.69 -3.69 -2.46
CA GLN A 141 -12.07 -4.25 -3.65
C GLN A 141 -11.78 -5.74 -3.48
N ARG A 142 -12.30 -6.52 -4.40
CA ARG A 142 -11.90 -7.92 -4.52
C ARG A 142 -10.41 -7.99 -4.84
N GLY A 143 -9.73 -8.99 -4.30
CA GLY A 143 -8.35 -9.28 -4.68
C GLY A 143 -8.22 -9.50 -6.19
N VAL A 144 -7.01 -9.30 -6.73
CA VAL A 144 -6.74 -9.43 -8.17
C VAL A 144 -7.14 -10.81 -8.70
N VAL A 145 -6.82 -11.86 -7.93
CA VAL A 145 -7.16 -13.25 -8.30
C VAL A 145 -8.66 -13.48 -8.29
N GLU A 146 -9.35 -13.07 -7.24
CA GLU A 146 -10.80 -13.21 -7.11
C GLU A 146 -11.56 -12.43 -8.19
N SER A 147 -11.05 -11.25 -8.54
CA SER A 147 -11.61 -10.44 -9.64
C SER A 147 -11.45 -11.14 -10.99
N HIS A 148 -10.27 -11.71 -11.24
CA HIS A 148 -10.00 -12.44 -12.48
C HIS A 148 -10.85 -13.72 -12.58
N LEU A 149 -10.91 -14.51 -11.51
CA LEU A 149 -11.76 -15.72 -11.47
C LEU A 149 -13.25 -15.38 -11.68
N ALA A 150 -13.73 -14.29 -11.08
CA ALA A 150 -15.11 -13.85 -11.27
C ALA A 150 -15.42 -13.47 -12.73
N GLN A 151 -14.49 -12.84 -13.46
CA GLN A 151 -14.63 -12.57 -14.89
C GLN A 151 -14.78 -13.87 -15.71
N LEU A 152 -14.10 -14.94 -15.27
CA LEU A 152 -14.21 -16.27 -15.87
C LEU A 152 -15.41 -17.08 -15.36
N ARG A 153 -16.23 -16.50 -14.47
CA ARG A 153 -17.35 -17.18 -13.76
C ARG A 153 -16.86 -18.37 -12.93
N LEU A 154 -15.67 -18.27 -12.39
CA LEU A 154 -15.04 -19.25 -11.52
C LEU A 154 -14.88 -18.67 -10.11
N ALA A 155 -14.73 -19.55 -9.14
CA ALA A 155 -14.39 -19.20 -7.76
C ALA A 155 -13.50 -20.30 -7.19
N ARG A 156 -12.63 -19.93 -6.25
CA ARG A 156 -11.87 -20.87 -5.42
C ARG A 156 -12.36 -20.78 -3.98
N GLU A 157 -12.26 -21.89 -3.27
CA GLU A 157 -12.56 -21.95 -1.85
C GLU A 157 -11.26 -21.90 -1.05
N PRO A 158 -11.06 -20.89 -0.18
CA PRO A 158 -9.87 -20.85 0.66
C PRO A 158 -9.92 -21.93 1.72
N THR A 159 -8.89 -22.78 1.78
CA THR A 159 -8.70 -23.76 2.86
C THR A 159 -8.14 -23.10 4.11
N VAL A 160 -7.24 -22.14 3.92
CA VAL A 160 -6.62 -21.34 4.99
C VAL A 160 -6.69 -19.87 4.60
N THR A 161 -7.18 -19.03 5.50
CA THR A 161 -7.14 -17.58 5.35
C THR A 161 -6.14 -17.00 6.34
N VAL A 162 -5.24 -16.14 5.86
CA VAL A 162 -4.18 -15.53 6.67
C VAL A 162 -4.27 -14.01 6.66
N PRO A 163 -3.90 -13.33 7.76
CA PRO A 163 -3.98 -11.87 7.82
C PRO A 163 -2.91 -11.16 6.98
N TYR A 164 -1.82 -11.84 6.63
CA TYR A 164 -0.66 -11.25 5.95
C TYR A 164 -0.17 -12.13 4.81
N PHE A 165 0.21 -11.52 3.69
CA PHE A 165 0.86 -12.22 2.57
C PHE A 165 2.15 -12.92 2.99
N GLY A 166 2.92 -12.29 3.87
CA GLY A 166 4.18 -12.86 4.38
C GLY A 166 4.05 -14.19 5.12
N LEU A 167 2.85 -14.56 5.59
CA LEU A 167 2.61 -15.88 6.20
C LEU A 167 2.40 -17.00 5.19
N ALA A 168 1.88 -16.68 4.00
CA ALA A 168 1.50 -17.70 3.02
C ALA A 168 2.65 -18.65 2.64
N PRO A 169 3.88 -18.18 2.34
CA PRO A 169 4.98 -19.07 1.99
C PRO A 169 5.36 -20.07 3.07
N ALA A 170 5.22 -19.69 4.35
CA ALA A 170 5.56 -20.56 5.49
C ALA A 170 4.55 -21.69 5.70
N LEU A 171 3.33 -21.55 5.20
CA LEU A 171 2.25 -22.53 5.35
C LEU A 171 2.20 -23.54 4.20
N LEU A 172 2.82 -23.26 3.06
CA LEU A 172 2.80 -24.15 1.89
C LEU A 172 3.27 -25.59 2.15
N PRO A 173 4.28 -25.84 3.03
CA PRO A 173 4.68 -27.22 3.30
C PRO A 173 3.62 -28.04 4.05
N ALA A 174 2.62 -27.39 4.63
CA ALA A 174 1.55 -28.01 5.41
C ALA A 174 0.21 -28.14 4.64
N THR A 175 0.17 -27.71 3.37
CA THR A 175 -1.06 -27.71 2.56
C THR A 175 -0.95 -28.53 1.29
#